data_8ee37d9da98d1dd77f4fad55d06c2bdf
#
_entry.id   8ee37d9da98d1dd77f4fad55d06c2bdf
#
_cell.length_a   1.000
_cell.length_b   1.000
_cell.length_c   1.000
_cell.angle_alpha   90.00
_cell.angle_beta   90.00
_cell.angle_gamma   90.00
#
_symmetry.space_group_name_H-M   'P 1'
#
loop_
_entity.id
_entity.type
_entity.pdbx_description
1 polymer ?
#
loop_
_entity_poly.entity_id
_entity_poly.type
_entity_poly.pdbx_seq_one_letter_code
_entity_poly.pdbx_strand_id
1 'polypeptide(L)'
;MTELKKLLMQVAEGEITPEDAELKLKMQPFEDMGFAKPDFHRGMRQGASEVIYGEGKTAEQIAAITRELLLHGQKGVLITRMSGEKAKVVGQEIELFYDSTSRIGIAGEKKAPVGDGKIVIATGGTSDMPVAEEAALTAEFLGNHVVRLYDVGVAGIHRLLAHSEDIMQAKVIVAIAGMEGALASVVGGLADCPVIAVPTSVGYGASFGGVSALLLSLIHISEPTRHLR
;
A
#
# COMPACT_ATOMS: atom_id res chain seq x y z
N MET A 1 28.31 5.20 -18.98
CA MET A 1 28.75 4.79 -17.63
C MET A 1 27.76 5.42 -16.67
N THR A 2 27.07 4.61 -15.84
CA THR A 2 26.05 5.13 -14.91
C THR A 2 26.68 6.02 -13.84
N GLU A 3 25.94 7.02 -13.34
CA GLU A 3 26.38 7.89 -12.23
C GLU A 3 26.82 7.09 -11.01
N LEU A 4 26.10 6.02 -10.66
CA LEU A 4 26.49 5.11 -9.60
C LEU A 4 27.88 4.50 -9.81
N LYS A 5 28.18 4.08 -11.04
CA LYS A 5 29.51 3.50 -11.36
C LYS A 5 30.62 4.51 -11.22
N LYS A 6 30.39 5.76 -11.62
CA LYS A 6 31.35 6.87 -11.42
C LYS A 6 31.62 7.11 -9.93
N LEU A 7 30.53 7.16 -9.14
CA LEU A 7 30.62 7.37 -7.70
C LEU A 7 31.39 6.25 -6.99
N LEU A 8 31.12 4.98 -7.36
CA LEU A 8 31.86 3.83 -6.83
C LEU A 8 33.34 3.86 -7.22
N MET A 9 33.69 4.33 -8.43
CA MET A 9 35.08 4.49 -8.83
C MET A 9 35.77 5.58 -8.00
N GLN A 10 35.11 6.71 -7.75
CA GLN A 10 35.67 7.77 -6.90
C GLN A 10 35.93 7.30 -5.46
N VAL A 11 35.06 6.41 -4.93
CA VAL A 11 35.32 5.77 -3.62
C VAL A 11 36.52 4.82 -3.70
N ALA A 12 36.60 3.99 -4.76
CA ALA A 12 37.70 3.03 -4.94
C ALA A 12 39.05 3.72 -5.15
N GLU A 13 39.07 4.88 -5.78
CA GLU A 13 40.25 5.72 -6.04
C GLU A 13 40.62 6.61 -4.82
N GLY A 14 39.78 6.60 -3.76
CA GLY A 14 40.01 7.39 -2.55
C GLY A 14 39.75 8.89 -2.71
N GLU A 15 39.06 9.30 -3.79
CA GLU A 15 38.72 10.70 -4.03
C GLU A 15 37.61 11.19 -3.09
N ILE A 16 36.71 10.30 -2.68
CA ILE A 16 35.63 10.58 -1.74
C ILE A 16 35.48 9.44 -0.73
N THR A 17 34.98 9.74 0.47
CA THR A 17 34.69 8.70 1.47
C THR A 17 33.42 7.92 1.13
N PRO A 18 33.24 6.69 1.64
CA PRO A 18 31.99 5.95 1.51
C PRO A 18 30.78 6.75 2.04
N GLU A 19 30.97 7.50 3.13
CA GLU A 19 29.96 8.33 3.76
C GLU A 19 29.56 9.50 2.85
N ASP A 20 30.53 10.15 2.19
CA ASP A 20 30.26 11.21 1.21
C ASP A 20 29.55 10.66 -0.03
N ALA A 21 29.92 9.44 -0.47
CA ALA A 21 29.25 8.76 -1.58
C ALA A 21 27.79 8.44 -1.22
N GLU A 22 27.54 7.93 -0.01
CA GLU A 22 26.18 7.67 0.49
C GLU A 22 25.37 8.96 0.55
N LEU A 23 25.95 10.06 1.03
CA LEU A 23 25.30 11.36 1.08
C LEU A 23 24.95 11.87 -0.33
N LYS A 24 25.89 11.76 -1.28
CA LYS A 24 25.66 12.15 -2.68
C LYS A 24 24.52 11.31 -3.31
N LEU A 25 24.50 9.99 -3.07
CA LEU A 25 23.40 9.13 -3.51
C LEU A 25 22.06 9.54 -2.90
N LYS A 26 22.03 9.94 -1.64
CA LYS A 26 20.82 10.46 -0.98
C LYS A 26 20.38 11.83 -1.52
N MET A 27 21.27 12.61 -2.09
CA MET A 27 21.00 13.97 -2.60
C MET A 27 20.65 14.06 -4.09
N GLN A 28 20.78 12.98 -4.86
CA GLN A 28 20.40 12.91 -6.29
C GLN A 28 19.19 12.00 -6.50
N PRO A 29 17.97 12.40 -6.12
CA PRO A 29 16.89 11.43 -5.97
C PRO A 29 15.92 11.35 -7.13
N PHE A 30 15.95 12.24 -8.14
CA PHE A 30 14.89 12.30 -9.15
C PHE A 30 15.39 12.75 -10.52
N GLU A 31 14.66 12.38 -11.57
CA GLU A 31 14.79 12.96 -12.92
C GLU A 31 13.62 13.92 -13.18
N ASP A 32 13.93 15.06 -13.80
CA ASP A 32 12.90 16.03 -14.15
C ASP A 32 12.36 15.74 -15.57
N MET A 33 11.21 15.10 -15.65
CA MET A 33 10.51 14.81 -16.89
C MET A 33 9.67 16.00 -17.39
N GLY A 34 9.77 17.17 -16.76
CA GLY A 34 8.98 18.37 -17.04
C GLY A 34 7.58 18.32 -16.40
N PHE A 35 6.87 17.23 -16.48
CA PHE A 35 5.54 17.04 -15.87
C PHE A 35 5.56 16.18 -14.58
N ALA A 36 6.65 15.46 -14.32
CA ALA A 36 6.83 14.60 -13.14
C ALA A 36 8.30 14.57 -12.72
N LYS A 37 8.55 14.25 -11.47
CA LYS A 37 9.89 14.06 -10.89
C LYS A 37 9.93 12.73 -10.10
N PRO A 38 10.04 11.58 -10.80
CA PRO A 38 10.07 10.28 -10.13
C PRO A 38 11.25 10.15 -9.17
N ASP A 39 10.99 9.62 -7.96
CA ASP A 39 12.00 9.41 -6.91
C ASP A 39 12.60 8.02 -7.01
N PHE A 40 13.75 7.89 -7.66
CA PHE A 40 14.42 6.60 -7.86
C PHE A 40 15.07 6.04 -6.58
N HIS A 41 15.29 6.87 -5.57
CA HIS A 41 16.00 6.48 -4.34
C HIS A 41 15.08 6.23 -3.15
N ARG A 42 13.77 6.33 -3.34
CA ARG A 42 12.79 6.10 -2.27
C ARG A 42 12.94 4.72 -1.64
N GLY A 43 13.19 3.70 -2.46
CA GLY A 43 13.45 2.33 -1.99
C GLY A 43 14.64 2.21 -1.03
N MET A 44 15.72 2.94 -1.28
CA MET A 44 16.91 2.97 -0.41
C MET A 44 16.66 3.76 0.88
N ARG A 45 15.88 4.85 0.81
CA ARG A 45 15.62 5.71 1.97
C ARG A 45 14.53 5.19 2.89
N GLN A 46 13.48 4.60 2.32
CA GLN A 46 12.25 4.22 3.03
C GLN A 46 11.95 2.72 2.98
N GLY A 47 12.77 1.92 2.28
CA GLY A 47 12.53 0.49 2.12
C GLY A 47 11.36 0.12 1.18
N ALA A 48 10.59 1.09 0.72
CA ALA A 48 9.47 0.93 -0.19
C ALA A 48 9.71 1.70 -1.49
N SER A 49 9.44 1.05 -2.62
CA SER A 49 9.52 1.65 -3.95
C SER A 49 8.50 2.78 -4.13
N GLU A 50 8.73 3.65 -5.09
CA GLU A 50 7.76 4.69 -5.43
C GLU A 50 6.47 4.07 -5.98
N VAL A 51 5.33 4.68 -5.59
CA VAL A 51 3.99 4.29 -6.00
C VAL A 51 3.38 5.43 -6.82
N ILE A 52 2.76 5.09 -7.94
CA ILE A 52 2.09 6.05 -8.80
C ILE A 52 0.63 6.21 -8.37
N TYR A 53 0.22 7.41 -8.00
CA TYR A 53 -1.19 7.75 -7.83
C TYR A 53 -1.80 8.10 -9.20
N GLY A 54 -2.59 7.18 -9.75
CA GLY A 54 -3.04 7.23 -11.15
C GLY A 54 -4.31 8.06 -11.39
N GLU A 55 -5.05 8.48 -10.34
CA GLU A 55 -6.35 9.13 -10.53
C GLU A 55 -6.27 10.44 -11.32
N GLY A 56 -5.35 11.33 -10.95
CA GLY A 56 -5.15 12.63 -11.59
C GLY A 56 -4.19 12.64 -12.78
N LYS A 57 -3.65 11.49 -13.20
CA LYS A 57 -2.68 11.40 -14.30
C LYS A 57 -3.34 10.91 -15.59
N THR A 58 -2.79 11.29 -16.75
CA THR A 58 -3.18 10.67 -18.02
C THR A 58 -2.54 9.29 -18.19
N ALA A 59 -3.04 8.48 -19.11
CA ALA A 59 -2.47 7.15 -19.37
C ALA A 59 -1.01 7.24 -19.84
N GLU A 60 -0.71 8.22 -20.69
CA GLU A 60 0.63 8.50 -21.22
C GLU A 60 1.60 8.91 -20.11
N GLN A 61 1.14 9.74 -19.16
CA GLN A 61 1.94 10.12 -18.00
C GLN A 61 2.24 8.91 -17.10
N ILE A 62 1.25 8.03 -16.86
CA ILE A 62 1.44 6.80 -16.09
C ILE A 62 2.45 5.89 -16.80
N ALA A 63 2.30 5.67 -18.10
CA ALA A 63 3.20 4.83 -18.88
C ALA A 63 4.64 5.37 -18.86
N ALA A 64 4.82 6.68 -19.08
CA ALA A 64 6.13 7.32 -19.08
C ALA A 64 6.83 7.19 -17.70
N ILE A 65 6.14 7.52 -16.59
CA ILE A 65 6.68 7.40 -15.23
C ILE A 65 7.02 5.94 -14.91
N THR A 66 6.13 5.00 -15.26
CA THR A 66 6.36 3.57 -15.02
C THR A 66 7.61 3.07 -15.74
N ARG A 67 7.79 3.47 -17.00
CA ARG A 67 8.96 3.09 -17.79
C ARG A 67 10.25 3.61 -17.16
N GLU A 68 10.27 4.88 -16.75
CA GLU A 68 11.45 5.50 -16.11
C GLU A 68 11.79 4.81 -14.79
N LEU A 69 10.81 4.52 -13.94
CA LEU A 69 11.04 3.80 -12.68
C LEU A 69 11.66 2.40 -12.92
N LEU A 70 11.16 1.66 -13.93
CA LEU A 70 11.69 0.35 -14.29
C LEU A 70 13.11 0.45 -14.89
N LEU A 71 13.38 1.43 -15.76
CA LEU A 71 14.70 1.67 -16.35
C LEU A 71 15.76 2.01 -15.31
N HIS A 72 15.36 2.70 -14.24
CA HIS A 72 16.25 3.07 -13.13
C HIS A 72 16.35 1.99 -12.03
N GLY A 73 15.92 0.75 -12.34
CA GLY A 73 16.19 -0.44 -11.52
C GLY A 73 15.11 -0.76 -10.49
N GLN A 74 13.98 -0.08 -10.49
CA GLN A 74 12.83 -0.51 -9.71
C GLN A 74 12.27 -1.80 -10.33
N LYS A 75 12.20 -2.89 -9.54
CA LYS A 75 11.79 -4.21 -10.05
C LYS A 75 10.31 -4.29 -10.38
N GLY A 76 9.49 -3.53 -9.68
CA GLY A 76 8.05 -3.46 -9.91
C GLY A 76 7.52 -2.08 -9.54
N VAL A 77 6.45 -1.66 -10.20
CA VAL A 77 5.77 -0.38 -10.00
C VAL A 77 4.31 -0.62 -9.68
N LEU A 78 3.86 -0.11 -8.54
CA LEU A 78 2.47 -0.10 -8.13
C LEU A 78 1.80 1.20 -8.58
N ILE A 79 0.63 1.07 -9.22
CA ILE A 79 -0.18 2.19 -9.69
C ILE A 79 -1.54 2.07 -9.02
N THR A 80 -1.90 3.04 -8.19
CA THR A 80 -3.19 3.06 -7.48
C THR A 80 -4.20 3.95 -8.19
N ARG A 81 -5.49 3.71 -7.97
CA ARG A 81 -6.61 4.52 -8.50
C ARG A 81 -6.60 4.71 -10.01
N MET A 82 -6.12 3.73 -10.76
CA MET A 82 -6.11 3.76 -12.22
C MET A 82 -7.45 3.29 -12.78
N SER A 83 -8.06 4.04 -13.70
CA SER A 83 -9.27 3.57 -14.38
C SER A 83 -8.97 2.45 -15.37
N GLY A 84 -9.97 1.59 -15.67
CA GLY A 84 -9.81 0.52 -16.66
C GLY A 84 -9.49 1.02 -18.07
N GLU A 85 -9.93 2.22 -18.43
CA GLU A 85 -9.58 2.85 -19.71
C GLU A 85 -8.09 3.19 -19.77
N LYS A 86 -7.56 3.82 -18.70
CA LYS A 86 -6.11 4.09 -18.59
C LYS A 86 -5.30 2.80 -18.59
N ALA A 87 -5.77 1.77 -17.88
CA ALA A 87 -5.10 0.47 -17.83
C ALA A 87 -4.98 -0.18 -19.20
N LYS A 88 -6.01 -0.08 -20.05
CA LYS A 88 -5.97 -0.57 -21.43
C LYS A 88 -4.91 0.14 -22.26
N VAL A 89 -4.80 1.45 -22.14
CA VAL A 89 -3.80 2.24 -22.89
C VAL A 89 -2.38 1.93 -22.39
N VAL A 90 -2.15 1.97 -21.06
CA VAL A 90 -0.86 1.62 -20.47
C VAL A 90 -0.43 0.20 -20.83
N GLY A 91 -1.38 -0.75 -20.82
CA GLY A 91 -1.13 -2.16 -21.17
C GLY A 91 -0.76 -2.42 -22.64
N GLN A 92 -0.93 -1.43 -23.53
CA GLN A 92 -0.42 -1.51 -24.91
C GLN A 92 1.10 -1.27 -25.00
N GLU A 93 1.67 -0.56 -24.03
CA GLU A 93 3.08 -0.18 -24.01
C GLU A 93 3.91 -0.96 -22.98
N ILE A 94 3.27 -1.39 -21.90
CA ILE A 94 3.94 -2.01 -20.74
C ILE A 94 3.15 -3.24 -20.31
N GLU A 95 3.83 -4.36 -20.05
CA GLU A 95 3.18 -5.53 -19.44
C GLU A 95 2.61 -5.16 -18.06
N LEU A 96 1.29 -5.23 -17.92
CA LEU A 96 0.55 -4.71 -16.80
C LEU A 96 -0.46 -5.73 -16.28
N PHE A 97 -0.31 -6.14 -15.01
CA PHE A 97 -1.41 -6.72 -14.26
C PHE A 97 -2.38 -5.60 -13.85
N TYR A 98 -3.68 -5.80 -14.03
CA TYR A 98 -4.69 -4.84 -13.60
C TYR A 98 -5.86 -5.54 -12.90
N ASP A 99 -6.18 -5.07 -11.70
CA ASP A 99 -7.40 -5.46 -10.97
C ASP A 99 -8.44 -4.33 -11.02
N SER A 100 -9.60 -4.65 -11.57
CA SER A 100 -10.68 -3.67 -11.76
C SER A 100 -11.41 -3.32 -10.46
N THR A 101 -11.40 -4.18 -9.46
CA THR A 101 -12.07 -3.97 -8.17
C THR A 101 -11.34 -2.90 -7.36
N SER A 102 -10.04 -3.06 -7.19
CA SER A 102 -9.18 -2.11 -6.48
C SER A 102 -8.71 -0.94 -7.33
N ARG A 103 -8.83 -1.05 -8.65
CA ARG A 103 -8.24 -0.10 -9.63
C ARG A 103 -6.71 -0.02 -9.50
N ILE A 104 -6.08 -1.14 -9.13
CA ILE A 104 -4.62 -1.26 -9.04
C ILE A 104 -4.06 -1.81 -10.34
N GLY A 105 -2.98 -1.17 -10.81
CA GLY A 105 -2.07 -1.71 -11.81
C GLY A 105 -0.73 -2.07 -11.20
N ILE A 106 -0.12 -3.16 -11.67
CA ILE A 106 1.24 -3.56 -11.29
C ILE A 106 2.01 -3.89 -12.56
N ALA A 107 3.11 -3.18 -12.77
CA ALA A 107 4.07 -3.44 -13.83
C ALA A 107 5.36 -4.03 -13.23
N GLY A 108 5.93 -5.04 -13.89
CA GLY A 108 7.13 -5.73 -13.39
C GLY A 108 6.83 -6.74 -12.28
N GLU A 109 7.78 -6.96 -11.39
CA GLU A 109 7.74 -8.03 -10.40
C GLU A 109 7.11 -7.59 -9.07
N LYS A 110 6.32 -8.47 -8.46
CA LYS A 110 5.95 -8.37 -7.04
C LYS A 110 7.07 -8.92 -6.18
N LYS A 111 7.31 -8.34 -5.00
CA LYS A 111 8.23 -8.92 -4.02
C LYS A 111 7.67 -10.27 -3.54
N ALA A 112 8.53 -11.28 -3.46
CA ALA A 112 8.15 -12.52 -2.79
C ALA A 112 7.85 -12.23 -1.31
N PRO A 113 6.84 -12.89 -0.71
CA PRO A 113 6.57 -12.74 0.71
C PRO A 113 7.77 -13.12 1.57
N VAL A 114 8.06 -12.31 2.58
CA VAL A 114 9.20 -12.49 3.48
C VAL A 114 8.69 -12.65 4.91
N GLY A 115 9.13 -13.73 5.58
CA GLY A 115 8.76 -14.03 6.98
C GLY A 115 7.41 -14.74 7.12
N ASP A 116 7.07 -15.06 8.36
CA ASP A 116 5.88 -15.87 8.72
C ASP A 116 4.68 -15.02 9.15
N GLY A 117 4.80 -13.69 9.07
CA GLY A 117 3.76 -12.76 9.50
C GLY A 117 2.63 -12.64 8.49
N LYS A 118 1.37 -12.70 8.96
CA LYS A 118 0.18 -12.48 8.15
C LYS A 118 -0.36 -11.06 8.38
N ILE A 119 -0.74 -10.38 7.31
CA ILE A 119 -1.59 -9.19 7.37
C ILE A 119 -3.02 -9.64 7.08
N VAL A 120 -3.93 -9.39 7.99
CA VAL A 120 -5.36 -9.67 7.78
C VAL A 120 -6.05 -8.40 7.29
N ILE A 121 -6.78 -8.51 6.17
CA ILE A 121 -7.63 -7.46 5.63
C ILE A 121 -9.08 -7.88 5.85
N ALA A 122 -9.79 -7.18 6.72
CA ALA A 122 -11.17 -7.50 7.09
C ALA A 122 -12.13 -6.40 6.62
N THR A 123 -13.28 -6.77 6.02
CA THR A 123 -14.32 -5.80 5.61
C THR A 123 -15.61 -5.98 6.37
N GLY A 124 -16.29 -4.85 6.64
CA GLY A 124 -17.64 -4.84 7.20
C GLY A 124 -18.67 -5.41 6.23
N GLY A 125 -18.57 -5.06 4.96
CA GLY A 125 -19.48 -5.53 3.92
C GLY A 125 -18.81 -5.67 2.56
N THR A 126 -19.55 -6.19 1.59
CA THR A 126 -19.08 -6.36 0.21
C THR A 126 -18.83 -5.05 -0.51
N SER A 127 -19.51 -3.97 -0.11
CA SER A 127 -19.30 -2.63 -0.67
C SER A 127 -17.95 -2.02 -0.28
N ASP A 128 -17.26 -2.56 0.73
CA ASP A 128 -15.94 -2.13 1.17
C ASP A 128 -14.81 -2.85 0.39
N MET A 129 -15.14 -3.86 -0.41
CA MET A 129 -14.16 -4.68 -1.14
C MET A 129 -13.19 -3.87 -2.03
N PRO A 130 -13.60 -2.80 -2.73
CA PRO A 130 -12.65 -2.02 -3.53
C PRO A 130 -11.49 -1.44 -2.70
N VAL A 131 -11.78 -0.96 -1.50
CA VAL A 131 -10.78 -0.42 -0.58
C VAL A 131 -9.94 -1.55 0.01
N ALA A 132 -10.57 -2.69 0.30
CA ALA A 132 -9.88 -3.86 0.84
C ALA A 132 -8.91 -4.50 -0.16
N GLU A 133 -9.32 -4.63 -1.42
CA GLU A 133 -8.41 -5.13 -2.47
C GLU A 133 -7.28 -4.16 -2.76
N GLU A 134 -7.52 -2.84 -2.69
CA GLU A 134 -6.44 -1.84 -2.78
C GLU A 134 -5.40 -2.06 -1.67
N ALA A 135 -5.83 -2.27 -0.44
CA ALA A 135 -4.95 -2.55 0.69
C ALA A 135 -4.25 -3.91 0.54
N ALA A 136 -4.99 -4.96 0.17
CA ALA A 136 -4.47 -6.32 0.02
C ALA A 136 -3.40 -6.41 -1.06
N LEU A 137 -3.69 -5.92 -2.26
CA LEU A 137 -2.74 -5.95 -3.38
C LEU A 137 -1.51 -5.07 -3.13
N THR A 138 -1.68 -3.95 -2.40
CA THR A 138 -0.56 -3.11 -1.98
C THR A 138 0.34 -3.86 -0.99
N ALA A 139 -0.23 -4.53 0.00
CA ALA A 139 0.53 -5.31 0.96
C ALA A 139 1.25 -6.50 0.30
N GLU A 140 0.59 -7.21 -0.61
CA GLU A 140 1.20 -8.29 -1.41
C GLU A 140 2.33 -7.77 -2.30
N PHE A 141 2.14 -6.63 -2.97
CA PHE A 141 3.18 -6.01 -3.79
C PHE A 141 4.44 -5.69 -2.97
N LEU A 142 4.26 -5.29 -1.72
CA LEU A 142 5.34 -5.00 -0.78
C LEU A 142 5.98 -6.27 -0.18
N GLY A 143 5.51 -7.46 -0.52
CA GLY A 143 6.08 -8.73 -0.08
C GLY A 143 5.54 -9.24 1.25
N ASN A 144 4.26 -9.04 1.53
CA ASN A 144 3.61 -9.57 2.72
C ASN A 144 2.64 -10.71 2.38
N HIS A 145 2.46 -11.63 3.32
CA HIS A 145 1.36 -12.61 3.28
C HIS A 145 0.06 -11.92 3.68
N VAL A 146 -0.96 -12.02 2.85
CA VAL A 146 -2.26 -11.38 3.09
C VAL A 146 -3.36 -12.43 3.21
N VAL A 147 -4.16 -12.32 4.26
CA VAL A 147 -5.41 -13.07 4.45
C VAL A 147 -6.59 -12.13 4.30
N ARG A 148 -7.52 -12.46 3.44
CA ARG A 148 -8.71 -11.67 3.13
C ARG A 148 -9.93 -12.23 3.86
N LEU A 149 -10.54 -11.43 4.75
CA LEU A 149 -11.76 -11.74 5.48
C LEU A 149 -12.86 -10.76 5.05
N TYR A 150 -13.58 -11.11 4.00
CA TYR A 150 -14.60 -10.23 3.44
C TYR A 150 -15.99 -10.53 3.99
N ASP A 151 -16.81 -9.46 4.11
CA ASP A 151 -18.18 -9.51 4.60
C ASP A 151 -18.29 -10.12 6.02
N VAL A 152 -17.39 -9.72 6.91
CA VAL A 152 -17.39 -10.14 8.32
C VAL A 152 -17.91 -9.04 9.26
N GLY A 153 -18.87 -8.25 8.80
CA GLY A 153 -19.49 -7.17 9.56
C GLY A 153 -20.13 -7.63 10.86
N VAL A 154 -20.14 -6.72 11.84
CA VAL A 154 -20.59 -7.01 13.22
C VAL A 154 -22.08 -7.36 13.35
N ALA A 155 -22.91 -6.99 12.39
CA ALA A 155 -24.32 -7.41 12.33
C ALA A 155 -24.48 -8.94 12.21
N GLY A 156 -23.43 -9.63 11.72
CA GLY A 156 -23.34 -11.09 11.70
C GLY A 156 -22.07 -11.56 12.36
N ILE A 157 -21.87 -11.25 13.65
CA ILE A 157 -20.65 -11.45 14.41
C ILE A 157 -20.07 -12.88 14.30
N HIS A 158 -20.93 -13.88 14.14
CA HIS A 158 -20.53 -15.28 13.95
C HIS A 158 -19.65 -15.49 12.72
N ARG A 159 -19.79 -14.67 11.67
CA ARG A 159 -18.92 -14.70 10.47
C ARG A 159 -17.50 -14.30 10.83
N LEU A 160 -17.34 -13.25 11.63
CA LEU A 160 -16.03 -12.80 12.12
C LEU A 160 -15.41 -13.85 13.07
N LEU A 161 -16.21 -14.38 13.99
CA LEU A 161 -15.73 -15.36 14.97
C LEU A 161 -15.31 -16.68 14.33
N ALA A 162 -15.86 -17.05 13.17
CA ALA A 162 -15.41 -18.22 12.41
C ALA A 162 -13.94 -18.10 11.92
N HIS A 163 -13.39 -16.88 11.89
CA HIS A 163 -12.01 -16.59 11.50
C HIS A 163 -11.12 -16.19 12.69
N SER A 164 -11.49 -16.59 13.90
CA SER A 164 -10.74 -16.23 15.14
C SER A 164 -9.27 -16.62 15.07
N GLU A 165 -8.95 -17.76 14.47
CA GLU A 165 -7.57 -18.23 14.32
C GLU A 165 -6.74 -17.28 13.44
N ASP A 166 -7.27 -16.84 12.30
CA ASP A 166 -6.57 -15.88 11.42
C ASP A 166 -6.36 -14.55 12.13
N ILE A 167 -7.34 -14.10 12.91
CA ILE A 167 -7.26 -12.86 13.70
C ILE A 167 -6.17 -12.96 14.77
N MET A 168 -6.11 -14.07 15.50
CA MET A 168 -5.12 -14.28 16.58
C MET A 168 -3.70 -14.49 16.05
N GLN A 169 -3.54 -15.03 14.85
CA GLN A 169 -2.23 -15.23 14.22
C GLN A 169 -1.74 -14.03 13.41
N ALA A 170 -2.54 -12.99 13.26
CA ALA A 170 -2.18 -11.80 12.51
C ALA A 170 -1.05 -11.03 13.18
N LYS A 171 -0.17 -10.42 12.38
CA LYS A 171 0.83 -9.43 12.85
C LYS A 171 0.30 -8.01 12.76
N VAL A 172 -0.60 -7.76 11.82
CA VAL A 172 -1.34 -6.51 11.66
C VAL A 172 -2.70 -6.86 11.06
N ILE A 173 -3.73 -6.15 11.50
CA ILE A 173 -5.06 -6.24 10.90
C ILE A 173 -5.46 -4.88 10.34
N VAL A 174 -5.96 -4.86 9.10
CA VAL A 174 -6.59 -3.70 8.51
C VAL A 174 -8.10 -3.93 8.49
N ALA A 175 -8.82 -3.23 9.36
CA ALA A 175 -10.27 -3.33 9.49
C ALA A 175 -10.94 -2.19 8.70
N ILE A 176 -11.65 -2.55 7.64
CA ILE A 176 -12.21 -1.62 6.66
C ILE A 176 -13.74 -1.66 6.77
N ALA A 177 -14.36 -0.56 7.16
CA ALA A 177 -15.80 -0.50 7.34
C ALA A 177 -16.33 0.93 7.16
N GLY A 178 -17.48 1.02 6.57
CA GLY A 178 -18.31 2.22 6.55
C GLY A 178 -19.30 2.26 7.72
N MET A 179 -20.43 2.91 7.53
CA MET A 179 -21.49 3.07 8.52
C MET A 179 -20.99 3.73 9.82
N GLU A 180 -20.98 2.99 10.93
CA GLU A 180 -20.47 3.37 12.24
C GLU A 180 -19.05 2.89 12.53
N GLY A 181 -18.46 2.06 11.63
CA GLY A 181 -17.09 1.56 11.78
C GLY A 181 -16.86 0.57 12.92
N ALA A 182 -17.91 -0.05 13.45
CA ALA A 182 -17.85 -0.91 14.64
C ALA A 182 -16.94 -2.15 14.49
N LEU A 183 -16.66 -2.60 13.25
CA LEU A 183 -15.79 -3.73 12.99
C LEU A 183 -14.41 -3.53 13.62
N ALA A 184 -13.83 -2.33 13.50
CA ALA A 184 -12.50 -2.03 14.05
C ALA A 184 -12.45 -2.21 15.58
N SER A 185 -13.53 -1.81 16.28
CA SER A 185 -13.64 -1.97 17.73
C SER A 185 -13.68 -3.44 18.14
N VAL A 186 -14.49 -4.23 17.45
CA VAL A 186 -14.65 -5.66 17.77
C VAL A 186 -13.36 -6.42 17.46
N VAL A 187 -12.77 -6.19 16.30
CA VAL A 187 -11.49 -6.80 15.92
C VAL A 187 -10.38 -6.41 16.91
N GLY A 188 -10.33 -5.13 17.32
CA GLY A 188 -9.36 -4.65 18.31
C GLY A 188 -9.54 -5.28 19.69
N GLY A 189 -10.74 -5.72 20.02
CA GLY A 189 -11.02 -6.49 21.24
C GLY A 189 -10.61 -7.97 21.17
N LEU A 190 -10.51 -8.53 19.97
CA LEU A 190 -10.13 -9.92 19.73
C LEU A 190 -8.64 -10.10 19.45
N ALA A 191 -8.00 -9.11 18.80
CA ALA A 191 -6.62 -9.19 18.35
C ALA A 191 -5.63 -8.77 19.44
N ASP A 192 -4.44 -9.36 19.43
CA ASP A 192 -3.29 -8.97 20.24
C ASP A 192 -2.22 -8.20 19.44
N CYS A 193 -2.53 -7.83 18.20
CA CYS A 193 -1.68 -7.10 17.28
C CYS A 193 -2.25 -5.72 16.93
N PRO A 194 -1.46 -4.82 16.30
CA PRO A 194 -1.97 -3.53 15.83
C PRO A 194 -3.13 -3.69 14.86
N VAL A 195 -4.19 -2.90 15.07
CA VAL A 195 -5.35 -2.81 14.18
C VAL A 195 -5.41 -1.42 13.55
N ILE A 196 -5.35 -1.39 12.22
CA ILE A 196 -5.48 -0.17 11.42
C ILE A 196 -6.95 -0.07 10.99
N ALA A 197 -7.67 0.90 11.53
CA ALA A 197 -9.04 1.18 11.14
C ALA A 197 -9.07 2.07 9.90
N VAL A 198 -9.79 1.62 8.87
CA VAL A 198 -9.98 2.34 7.62
C VAL A 198 -11.46 2.65 7.43
N PRO A 199 -11.91 3.87 7.73
CA PRO A 199 -13.28 4.27 7.48
C PRO A 199 -13.54 4.43 5.98
N THR A 200 -14.66 3.89 5.50
CA THR A 200 -15.11 4.09 4.13
C THR A 200 -16.31 5.04 4.08
N SER A 201 -16.56 5.62 2.92
CA SER A 201 -17.74 6.45 2.69
C SER A 201 -19.03 5.64 2.49
N VAL A 202 -18.95 4.31 2.57
CA VAL A 202 -20.10 3.41 2.46
C VAL A 202 -21.02 3.62 3.66
N GLY A 203 -22.28 3.94 3.39
CA GLY A 203 -23.28 4.14 4.43
C GLY A 203 -24.48 4.98 3.99
N TYR A 204 -25.43 5.13 4.92
CA TYR A 204 -26.62 5.94 4.73
C TYR A 204 -26.98 6.67 6.05
N GLY A 205 -27.94 7.59 5.98
CA GLY A 205 -28.40 8.32 7.16
C GLY A 205 -27.29 9.12 7.84
N ALA A 206 -27.09 8.89 9.12
CA ALA A 206 -26.11 9.62 9.95
C ALA A 206 -24.64 9.18 9.76
N SER A 207 -24.32 8.40 8.74
CA SER A 207 -22.94 8.03 8.43
C SER A 207 -22.08 9.20 7.92
N PHE A 208 -22.73 10.27 7.42
CA PHE A 208 -22.09 11.50 6.93
C PHE A 208 -20.90 11.24 6.00
N GLY A 209 -21.02 10.28 5.06
CA GLY A 209 -19.96 9.95 4.10
C GLY A 209 -18.71 9.37 4.75
N GLY A 210 -18.84 8.66 5.88
CA GLY A 210 -17.73 7.99 6.59
C GLY A 210 -17.20 8.75 7.80
N VAL A 211 -17.71 9.95 8.10
CA VAL A 211 -17.28 10.74 9.28
C VAL A 211 -17.58 9.99 10.58
N SER A 212 -18.74 9.35 10.68
CA SER A 212 -19.11 8.56 11.87
C SER A 212 -18.13 7.41 12.11
N ALA A 213 -17.75 6.68 11.05
CA ALA A 213 -16.77 5.61 11.13
C ALA A 213 -15.38 6.14 11.52
N LEU A 214 -14.98 7.29 10.97
CA LEU A 214 -13.70 7.94 11.31
C LEU A 214 -13.63 8.31 12.79
N LEU A 215 -14.68 8.97 13.32
CA LEU A 215 -14.70 9.40 14.71
C LEU A 215 -14.70 8.21 15.67
N LEU A 216 -15.42 7.15 15.35
CA LEU A 216 -15.41 5.93 16.17
C LEU A 216 -14.06 5.23 16.14
N SER A 217 -13.41 5.14 14.99
CA SER A 217 -12.09 4.49 14.87
C SER A 217 -10.98 5.28 15.59
N LEU A 218 -11.04 6.60 15.66
CA LEU A 218 -10.04 7.42 16.36
C LEU A 218 -9.97 7.13 17.86
N ILE A 219 -11.04 6.67 18.49
CA ILE A 219 -11.05 6.26 19.90
C ILE A 219 -10.08 5.09 20.14
N HIS A 220 -9.89 4.23 19.16
CA HIS A 220 -8.99 3.06 19.27
C HIS A 220 -7.53 3.36 18.94
N ILE A 221 -7.26 4.40 18.14
CA ILE A 221 -5.90 4.85 17.81
C ILE A 221 -5.26 5.63 18.96
N SER A 222 -6.07 6.23 19.82
CA SER A 222 -5.60 7.20 20.84
C SER A 222 -5.36 6.62 22.22
N GLU A 223 -5.50 5.30 22.45
CA GLU A 223 -5.21 4.70 23.74
C GLU A 223 -3.81 4.06 23.80
N PRO A 224 -2.78 4.74 24.31
CA PRO A 224 -1.42 4.18 24.46
C PRO A 224 -1.31 3.14 25.57
N THR A 225 -2.35 2.91 26.35
CA THR A 225 -2.31 2.05 27.55
C THR A 225 -2.41 0.54 27.29
N ARG A 226 -2.75 0.11 26.07
CA ARG A 226 -2.80 -1.32 25.72
C ARG A 226 -1.47 -1.95 25.34
N HIS A 227 -0.41 -1.16 25.15
CA HIS A 227 0.89 -1.65 24.68
C HIS A 227 1.88 -2.03 25.78
N LEU A 228 1.49 -2.07 27.03
CA LEU A 228 2.37 -2.38 28.18
C LEU A 228 2.02 -3.71 28.87
N ARG A 229 1.56 -4.70 28.10
CA ARG A 229 1.40 -6.06 28.64
C ARG A 229 2.19 -7.07 27.83
#